data_9e6a34dcbebe9794d42c1b92c9f86919
#
_entry.id   9e6a34dcbebe9794d42c1b92c9f86919
#
_cell.length_a   1.000
_cell.length_b   1.000
_cell.length_c   1.000
_cell.angle_alpha   90.00
_cell.angle_beta   90.00
_cell.angle_gamma   90.00
#
_symmetry.space_group_name_H-M   'P 1'
#
loop_
_entity.id
_entity.type
_entity.pdbx_description
1 polymer ?
#
loop_
_entity_poly.entity_id
_entity_poly.type
_entity_poly.pdbx_seq_one_letter_code
_entity_poly.pdbx_strand_id
1 'polypeptide(L)'
;MSRIKTKADYILEELRLIPKTIKQLKLDIENTRSSLFTSPQWSDMKVSGGVRRTQTDKNVSNIDASDYGLAEIDRLVKRREEIIGVIMQIPDSAQRHVLLTTYLNCQTFDEAIDKLELNRNKYYTIKAKAVKSLNVILNQY
;
A
#
# COMPACT_ATOMS: atom_id res chain seq x y z
N MET A 1 -3.19 -12.50 -26.04
CA MET A 1 -2.15 -11.48 -26.17
C MET A 1 -2.10 -10.60 -24.94
N SER A 2 -0.97 -10.56 -24.31
CA SER A 2 -0.82 -9.65 -23.17
C SER A 2 -0.67 -8.21 -23.70
N ARG A 3 -1.50 -7.34 -23.21
CA ARG A 3 -1.43 -5.92 -23.51
C ARG A 3 -0.16 -5.34 -22.90
N ILE A 4 0.53 -4.49 -23.65
CA ILE A 4 1.69 -3.77 -23.12
C ILE A 4 1.22 -2.81 -22.03
N LYS A 5 1.83 -2.92 -20.85
CA LYS A 5 1.49 -2.05 -19.73
C LYS A 5 2.05 -0.65 -19.96
N THR A 6 1.21 0.34 -19.73
CA THR A 6 1.58 1.75 -19.83
C THR A 6 1.98 2.29 -18.45
N LYS A 7 2.51 3.52 -18.42
CA LYS A 7 2.84 4.19 -17.15
C LYS A 7 1.63 4.26 -16.22
N ALA A 8 0.44 4.52 -16.78
CA ALA A 8 -0.79 4.56 -16.00
C ALA A 8 -1.08 3.20 -15.36
N ASP A 9 -0.92 2.12 -16.11
CA ASP A 9 -1.15 0.78 -15.58
C ASP A 9 -0.24 0.48 -14.39
N TYR A 10 1.04 0.84 -14.47
CA TYR A 10 2.00 0.64 -13.38
C TYR A 10 1.64 1.46 -12.15
N ILE A 11 1.26 2.71 -12.32
CA ILE A 11 0.89 3.59 -11.22
C ILE A 11 -0.39 3.10 -10.53
N LEU A 12 -1.36 2.65 -11.31
CA LEU A 12 -2.61 2.14 -10.76
C LEU A 12 -2.40 0.83 -9.99
N GLU A 13 -1.55 -0.05 -10.49
CA GLU A 13 -1.16 -1.26 -9.76
C GLU A 13 -0.43 -0.90 -8.46
N GLU A 14 0.48 0.05 -8.51
CA GLU A 14 1.17 0.56 -7.33
C GLU A 14 0.18 1.10 -6.31
N LEU A 15 -0.80 1.90 -6.75
CA LEU A 15 -1.83 2.45 -5.87
C LEU A 15 -2.61 1.33 -5.16
N ARG A 16 -2.92 0.25 -5.87
CA ARG A 16 -3.64 -0.89 -5.29
C ARG A 16 -2.79 -1.63 -4.25
N LEU A 17 -1.49 -1.74 -4.49
CA LEU A 17 -0.59 -2.47 -3.61
C LEU A 17 -0.18 -1.70 -2.36
N ILE A 18 -0.15 -0.37 -2.42
CA ILE A 18 0.29 0.45 -1.28
C ILE A 18 -0.47 0.14 0.01
N PRO A 19 -1.82 0.11 0.04
CA PRO A 19 -2.53 -0.21 1.29
C PRO A 19 -2.19 -1.60 1.82
N LYS A 20 -1.99 -2.56 0.93
CA LYS A 20 -1.62 -3.92 1.32
C LYS A 20 -0.23 -3.97 1.94
N THR A 21 0.71 -3.25 1.35
CA THR A 21 2.07 -3.15 1.87
C THR A 21 2.08 -2.46 3.23
N ILE A 22 1.33 -1.36 3.37
CA ILE A 22 1.20 -0.65 4.66
C ILE A 22 0.64 -1.59 5.73
N LYS A 23 -0.37 -2.38 5.40
CA LYS A 23 -0.94 -3.34 6.33
C LYS A 23 0.10 -4.36 6.79
N GLN A 24 0.92 -4.88 5.87
CA GLN A 24 1.98 -5.83 6.21
C GLN A 24 3.05 -5.19 7.09
N LEU A 25 3.44 -3.96 6.80
CA LEU A 25 4.42 -3.24 7.62
C LEU A 25 3.87 -2.97 9.03
N LYS A 26 2.59 -2.61 9.15
CA LYS A 26 1.95 -2.42 10.45
C LYS A 26 1.94 -3.71 11.26
N LEU A 27 1.62 -4.84 10.63
CA LEU A 27 1.64 -6.14 11.29
C LEU A 27 3.06 -6.50 11.76
N ASP A 28 4.05 -6.23 10.94
CA ASP A 28 5.45 -6.50 11.28
C ASP A 28 5.89 -5.66 12.48
N ILE A 29 5.55 -4.37 12.48
CA ILE A 29 5.84 -3.48 13.60
C ILE A 29 5.16 -3.98 14.87
N GLU A 30 3.90 -4.35 14.77
CA GLU A 30 3.13 -4.86 15.90
C GLU A 30 3.75 -6.15 16.45
N ASN A 31 4.12 -7.06 15.57
CA ASN A 31 4.79 -8.31 15.97
C ASN A 31 6.13 -8.04 16.64
N THR A 32 6.89 -7.10 16.10
CA THR A 32 8.18 -6.72 16.68
C THR A 32 8.00 -6.14 18.08
N ARG A 33 7.04 -5.24 18.25
CA ARG A 33 6.72 -4.65 19.56
C ARG A 33 6.21 -5.69 20.54
N SER A 34 5.33 -6.57 20.09
CA SER A 34 4.84 -7.68 20.93
C SER A 34 5.98 -8.57 21.39
N SER A 35 6.93 -8.83 20.52
CA SER A 35 8.13 -9.60 20.85
C SER A 35 8.93 -8.94 21.96
N LEU A 36 9.01 -7.61 22.00
CA LEU A 36 9.69 -6.89 23.05
C LEU A 36 9.00 -7.03 24.41
N PHE A 37 7.65 -7.01 24.41
CA PHE A 37 6.88 -7.03 25.65
C PHE A 37 6.53 -8.44 26.13
N THR A 38 6.46 -9.41 25.21
CA THR A 38 6.12 -10.78 25.55
C THR A 38 7.32 -11.68 25.70
N SER A 39 8.50 -11.14 25.61
CA SER A 39 9.73 -11.86 25.86
C SER A 39 9.62 -12.55 27.21
N PRO A 40 9.60 -13.88 27.29
CA PRO A 40 9.38 -14.54 28.56
C PRO A 40 10.54 -14.32 29.49
N GLN A 41 10.28 -13.54 30.50
CA GLN A 41 11.30 -13.20 31.49
C GLN A 41 11.83 -14.42 32.23
N TRP A 42 11.04 -15.45 32.31
CA TRP A 42 11.45 -16.69 32.97
C TRP A 42 12.57 -17.40 32.22
N SER A 43 12.68 -17.25 30.93
CA SER A 43 13.82 -17.81 30.21
C SER A 43 15.11 -17.12 30.60
N ASP A 44 15.04 -15.88 30.99
CA ASP A 44 16.18 -15.10 31.40
C ASP A 44 16.64 -15.44 32.83
N MET A 45 15.71 -15.89 33.66
CA MET A 45 16.02 -16.25 35.03
C MET A 45 16.85 -17.50 35.14
N LYS A 46 16.86 -18.34 34.12
CA LYS A 46 17.65 -19.57 34.12
C LYS A 46 19.06 -19.41 33.61
N VAL A 47 19.34 -18.30 33.00
CA VAL A 47 20.62 -18.08 32.36
C VAL A 47 21.43 -17.14 33.20
N SER A 48 22.52 -17.66 33.69
CA SER A 48 23.46 -16.84 34.41
C SER A 48 24.14 -15.85 33.47
N GLY A 49 24.16 -14.67 33.90
CA GLY A 49 24.96 -13.55 33.52
C GLY A 49 25.41 -13.26 32.10
N GLY A 50 25.66 -14.24 31.29
CA GLY A 50 26.24 -14.00 29.97
C GLY A 50 25.32 -13.52 28.87
N VAL A 51 24.01 -13.63 29.09
CA VAL A 51 23.03 -13.40 28.02
C VAL A 51 22.36 -12.01 28.09
N ARG A 52 22.61 -11.26 29.14
CA ARG A 52 22.03 -9.93 29.30
C ARG A 52 22.35 -8.98 28.15
N ARG A 53 23.56 -9.06 27.66
CA ARG A 53 24.05 -8.22 26.57
C ARG A 53 23.26 -8.47 25.29
N THR A 54 23.01 -9.74 25.00
CA THR A 54 22.25 -10.14 23.79
C THR A 54 20.82 -9.62 23.82
N GLN A 55 20.19 -9.62 24.97
CA GLN A 55 18.82 -9.13 25.11
C GLN A 55 18.72 -7.61 24.87
N THR A 56 19.67 -6.86 25.40
CA THR A 56 19.71 -5.41 25.17
C THR A 56 19.93 -5.11 23.69
N ASP A 57 20.84 -5.81 23.05
CA ASP A 57 21.12 -5.65 21.62
C ASP A 57 19.89 -5.99 20.77
N LYS A 58 19.16 -7.03 21.15
CA LYS A 58 17.92 -7.41 20.49
C LYS A 58 16.85 -6.33 20.60
N ASN A 59 16.67 -5.75 21.76
CA ASN A 59 15.69 -4.70 21.98
C ASN A 59 16.00 -3.44 21.17
N VAL A 60 17.25 -3.04 21.12
CA VAL A 60 17.70 -1.91 20.30
C VAL A 60 17.46 -2.19 18.82
N SER A 61 17.82 -3.38 18.36
CA SER A 61 17.62 -3.78 16.95
C SER A 61 16.15 -3.77 16.59
N ASN A 62 15.25 -4.24 17.47
CA ASN A 62 13.81 -4.25 17.22
C ASN A 62 13.22 -2.85 17.18
N ILE A 63 13.70 -1.94 18.00
CA ILE A 63 13.29 -0.55 18.00
C ILE A 63 13.69 0.11 16.68
N ASP A 64 14.91 -0.11 16.22
CA ASP A 64 15.40 0.43 14.96
C ASP A 64 14.59 -0.11 13.77
N ALA A 65 14.26 -1.40 13.77
CA ALA A 65 13.42 -2.01 12.74
C ALA A 65 12.01 -1.41 12.74
N SER A 66 11.44 -1.13 13.93
CA SER A 66 10.15 -0.49 14.07
C SER A 66 10.16 0.94 13.51
N ASP A 67 11.19 1.71 13.81
CA ASP A 67 11.36 3.07 13.29
C ASP A 67 11.50 3.08 11.77
N TYR A 68 12.26 2.13 11.21
CA TYR A 68 12.39 1.96 9.77
C TYR A 68 11.02 1.67 9.14
N GLY A 69 10.25 0.76 9.74
CA GLY A 69 8.91 0.42 9.25
C GLY A 69 7.97 1.62 9.25
N LEU A 70 8.00 2.44 10.30
CA LEU A 70 7.17 3.65 10.39
C LEU A 70 7.57 4.68 9.33
N ALA A 71 8.87 4.85 9.08
CA ALA A 71 9.36 5.76 8.04
C ALA A 71 8.91 5.29 6.66
N GLU A 72 8.95 3.98 6.41
CA GLU A 72 8.52 3.41 5.14
C GLU A 72 7.02 3.55 4.93
N ILE A 73 6.21 3.38 5.99
CA ILE A 73 4.77 3.62 5.93
C ILE A 73 4.49 5.08 5.56
N ASP A 74 5.18 6.02 6.18
CA ASP A 74 5.02 7.44 5.87
C ASP A 74 5.34 7.74 4.41
N ARG A 75 6.42 7.16 3.89
CA ARG A 75 6.80 7.28 2.49
C ARG A 75 5.71 6.75 1.56
N LEU A 76 5.13 5.61 1.90
CA LEU A 76 4.07 4.98 1.10
C LEU A 76 2.77 5.79 1.15
N VAL A 77 2.42 6.36 2.30
CA VAL A 77 1.26 7.25 2.42
C VAL A 77 1.42 8.47 1.52
N LYS A 78 2.59 9.08 1.52
CA LYS A 78 2.89 10.22 0.65
C LYS A 78 2.81 9.85 -0.82
N ARG A 79 3.34 8.68 -1.18
CA ARG A 79 3.27 8.18 -2.56
C ARG A 79 1.83 7.97 -3.00
N ARG A 80 1.01 7.40 -2.12
CA ARG A 80 -0.41 7.21 -2.38
C ARG A 80 -1.11 8.54 -2.66
N GLU A 81 -0.83 9.56 -1.86
CA GLU A 81 -1.39 10.91 -2.05
C GLU A 81 -0.96 11.52 -3.37
N GLU A 82 0.30 11.32 -3.77
CA GLU A 82 0.80 11.79 -5.06
C GLU A 82 0.04 11.15 -6.22
N ILE A 83 -0.18 9.84 -6.18
CA ILE A 83 -0.90 9.12 -7.23
C ILE A 83 -2.35 9.59 -7.27
N ILE A 84 -3.01 9.73 -6.13
CA ILE A 84 -4.38 10.24 -6.06
C ILE A 84 -4.44 11.65 -6.65
N GLY A 85 -3.47 12.49 -6.33
CA GLY A 85 -3.38 13.85 -6.90
C GLY A 85 -3.29 13.86 -8.41
N VAL A 86 -2.53 12.94 -8.98
CA VAL A 86 -2.43 12.80 -10.45
C VAL A 86 -3.78 12.37 -11.03
N ILE A 87 -4.45 11.41 -10.42
CA ILE A 87 -5.78 10.96 -10.86
C ILE A 87 -6.79 12.11 -10.80
N MET A 88 -6.71 12.93 -9.78
CA MET A 88 -7.62 14.08 -9.62
C MET A 88 -7.42 15.15 -10.70
N GLN A 89 -6.33 15.11 -11.44
CA GLN A 89 -6.10 16.02 -12.58
C GLN A 89 -6.91 15.61 -13.83
N ILE A 90 -7.50 14.42 -13.84
CA ILE A 90 -8.35 14.00 -14.96
C ILE A 90 -9.59 14.89 -14.98
N PRO A 91 -9.91 15.54 -16.13
CA PRO A 91 -11.05 16.47 -16.17
C PRO A 91 -12.42 15.83 -15.98
N ASP A 92 -12.57 14.58 -16.43
CA ASP A 92 -13.86 13.89 -16.40
C ASP A 92 -14.08 13.25 -15.03
N SER A 93 -15.16 13.68 -14.34
CA SER A 93 -15.47 13.18 -13.01
C SER A 93 -15.84 11.70 -13.01
N ALA A 94 -16.48 11.19 -14.05
CA ALA A 94 -16.82 9.76 -14.16
C ALA A 94 -15.56 8.92 -14.25
N GLN A 95 -14.59 9.36 -15.03
CA GLN A 95 -13.30 8.68 -15.15
C GLN A 95 -12.55 8.64 -13.82
N ARG A 96 -12.48 9.77 -13.13
CA ARG A 96 -11.86 9.82 -11.79
C ARG A 96 -12.55 8.87 -10.83
N HIS A 97 -13.87 8.90 -10.81
CA HIS A 97 -14.66 8.08 -9.90
C HIS A 97 -14.44 6.59 -10.14
N VAL A 98 -14.41 6.16 -11.40
CA VAL A 98 -14.15 4.76 -11.76
C VAL A 98 -12.77 4.32 -11.28
N LEU A 99 -11.74 5.13 -11.53
CA LEU A 99 -10.38 4.77 -11.11
C LEU A 99 -10.24 4.74 -9.59
N LEU A 100 -10.76 5.75 -8.90
CA LEU A 100 -10.65 5.80 -7.44
C LEU A 100 -11.41 4.65 -6.78
N THR A 101 -12.63 4.36 -7.24
CA THR A 101 -13.41 3.26 -6.70
C THR A 101 -12.71 1.92 -6.93
N THR A 102 -12.22 1.70 -8.14
CA THR A 102 -11.58 0.44 -8.52
C THR A 102 -10.29 0.20 -7.72
N TYR A 103 -9.44 1.20 -7.61
CA TYR A 103 -8.09 1.02 -7.10
C TYR A 103 -7.92 1.37 -5.62
N LEU A 104 -8.86 2.10 -5.02
CA LEU A 104 -8.81 2.42 -3.59
C LEU A 104 -9.75 1.56 -2.74
N ASN A 105 -10.95 1.28 -3.25
CA ASN A 105 -12.00 0.68 -2.44
C ASN A 105 -12.34 -0.75 -2.79
N CYS A 106 -11.86 -1.25 -3.93
CA CYS A 106 -12.19 -2.60 -4.41
C CYS A 106 -10.94 -3.41 -4.65
N GLN A 107 -11.05 -4.72 -4.48
CA GLN A 107 -9.93 -5.64 -4.75
C GLN A 107 -10.01 -6.24 -6.14
N THR A 108 -11.19 -6.30 -6.72
CA THR A 108 -11.41 -6.84 -8.06
C THR A 108 -12.21 -5.87 -8.92
N PHE A 109 -12.13 -6.05 -10.23
CA PHE A 109 -12.92 -5.24 -11.15
C PHE A 109 -14.40 -5.55 -11.04
N ASP A 110 -14.76 -6.80 -10.80
CA ASP A 110 -16.16 -7.20 -10.62
C ASP A 110 -16.78 -6.53 -9.39
N GLU A 111 -16.04 -6.42 -8.30
CA GLU A 111 -16.47 -5.69 -7.11
C GLU A 111 -16.70 -4.22 -7.42
N ALA A 112 -15.82 -3.61 -8.22
CA ALA A 112 -15.96 -2.22 -8.63
C ALA A 112 -17.19 -2.01 -9.51
N ILE A 113 -17.46 -2.93 -10.42
CA ILE A 113 -18.65 -2.87 -11.29
C ILE A 113 -19.91 -2.88 -10.44
N ASP A 114 -19.96 -3.75 -9.43
CA ASP A 114 -21.10 -3.85 -8.53
C ASP A 114 -21.29 -2.58 -7.70
N LYS A 115 -20.20 -2.04 -7.15
CA LYS A 115 -20.27 -0.82 -6.34
C LYS A 115 -20.67 0.41 -7.15
N LEU A 116 -20.22 0.49 -8.38
CA LEU A 116 -20.54 1.61 -9.27
C LEU A 116 -21.92 1.45 -9.91
N GLU A 117 -22.53 0.28 -9.79
CA GLU A 117 -23.84 -0.02 -10.40
C GLU A 117 -23.85 0.22 -11.91
N LEU A 118 -22.71 -0.07 -12.55
CA LEU A 118 -22.56 0.11 -13.98
C LEU A 118 -22.68 -1.21 -14.72
N ASN A 119 -23.08 -1.13 -15.99
CA ASN A 119 -22.98 -2.23 -16.92
C ASN A 119 -21.49 -2.53 -17.16
N ARG A 120 -21.14 -3.80 -17.28
CA ARG A 120 -19.74 -4.24 -17.49
C ARG A 120 -19.09 -3.53 -18.69
N ASN A 121 -19.81 -3.46 -19.82
CA ASN A 121 -19.29 -2.80 -21.02
C ASN A 121 -19.04 -1.31 -20.81
N LYS A 122 -19.97 -0.65 -20.15
CA LYS A 122 -19.84 0.77 -19.84
C LYS A 122 -18.68 1.03 -18.88
N TYR A 123 -18.54 0.18 -17.86
CA TYR A 123 -17.42 0.25 -16.93
C TYR A 123 -16.07 0.18 -17.63
N TYR A 124 -15.88 -0.85 -18.48
CA TYR A 124 -14.60 -1.01 -19.17
C TYR A 124 -14.35 0.10 -20.18
N THR A 125 -15.40 0.64 -20.81
CA THR A 125 -15.27 1.78 -21.72
C THR A 125 -14.75 3.02 -20.96
N ILE A 126 -15.37 3.35 -19.84
CA ILE A 126 -14.96 4.49 -19.01
C ILE A 126 -13.56 4.27 -18.47
N LYS A 127 -13.28 3.07 -17.97
CA LYS A 127 -11.95 2.72 -17.42
C LYS A 127 -10.86 2.89 -18.48
N ALA A 128 -11.09 2.43 -19.70
CA ALA A 128 -10.14 2.56 -20.80
C ALA A 128 -9.84 4.05 -21.11
N LYS A 129 -10.90 4.86 -21.17
CA LYS A 129 -10.75 6.30 -21.38
C LYS A 129 -9.99 6.95 -20.21
N ALA A 130 -10.28 6.53 -18.98
CA ALA A 130 -9.62 7.03 -17.80
C ALA A 130 -8.12 6.73 -17.82
N VAL A 131 -7.75 5.51 -18.19
CA VAL A 131 -6.34 5.11 -18.31
C VAL A 131 -5.63 5.94 -19.38
N LYS A 132 -6.28 6.19 -20.50
CA LYS A 132 -5.72 7.05 -21.56
C LYS A 132 -5.50 8.49 -21.06
N SER A 133 -6.49 9.04 -20.37
CA SER A 133 -6.39 10.38 -19.79
C SER A 133 -5.24 10.46 -18.79
N LEU A 134 -5.09 9.45 -17.96
CA LEU A 134 -4.00 9.37 -16.99
C LEU A 134 -2.63 9.31 -17.69
N ASN A 135 -2.51 8.53 -18.75
CA ASN A 135 -1.27 8.45 -19.53
C ASN A 135 -0.89 9.81 -20.13
N VAL A 136 -1.86 10.55 -20.64
CA VAL A 136 -1.61 11.90 -21.17
C VAL A 136 -1.05 12.81 -20.07
N ILE A 137 -1.62 12.77 -18.89
CA ILE A 137 -1.15 13.55 -17.75
C ILE A 137 0.26 13.15 -17.36
N LEU A 138 0.53 11.85 -17.26
CA LEU A 138 1.85 11.33 -16.87
C LEU A 138 2.94 11.66 -17.89
N ASN A 139 2.59 11.72 -19.16
CA ASN A 139 3.56 12.06 -20.19
C ASN A 139 3.92 13.55 -20.24
N GLN A 140 3.19 14.38 -19.48
CA GLN A 140 3.50 15.81 -19.36
C GLN A 140 4.54 16.09 -18.27
N TYR A 141 4.89 15.10 -17.48
CA TYR A 141 5.87 15.23 -16.39
C TYR A 141 7.25 14.70 -16.76
#